data_141910ee07c979a6fe546f6cfcda8999
#
_entry.id   141910ee07c979a6fe546f6cfcda8999
#
_cell.length_a   1.000
_cell.length_b   1.000
_cell.length_c   1.000
_cell.angle_alpha   90.00
_cell.angle_beta   90.00
_cell.angle_gamma   90.00
#
_symmetry.space_group_name_H-M   'P 1'
#
loop_
_entity.id
_entity.type
_entity.pdbx_description
1 polymer ?
#
loop_
_entity_poly.entity_id
_entity_poly.type
_entity_poly.pdbx_seq_one_letter_code
_entity_poly.pdbx_strand_id
1 'polypeptide(L)'
;EARLADSFGSFAKAMTGTEEFITLENEKVAVKLSTKGGRVILATLKEYDNYKGEPLVLFDKNESVFDLALVTAANQRVNTKDMYFTPIKGDNANVAVMRLQMNEGSYLDFTYTLQPNDYRMDFSIKGTGLNGMLSPSTETLGMTWTQDIRQQEKGRKFENRYVGLY
;
A
#
# COMPACT_ATOMS: atom_id res chain seq x y z
N GLU A 1 -22.21 1.56 -14.34
CA GLU A 1 -21.34 2.77 -14.31
C GLU A 1 -22.06 3.96 -13.66
N ALA A 2 -23.32 4.29 -14.03
CA ALA A 2 -24.04 5.42 -13.46
C ALA A 2 -24.15 5.39 -11.94
N ARG A 3 -24.47 4.23 -11.32
CA ARG A 3 -24.55 4.07 -9.86
C ARG A 3 -23.21 4.30 -9.13
N LEU A 4 -22.09 3.94 -9.76
CA LEU A 4 -20.76 4.19 -9.20
C LEU A 4 -20.43 5.68 -9.28
N ALA A 5 -20.77 6.35 -10.38
CA ALA A 5 -20.57 7.79 -10.50
C ALA A 5 -21.37 8.58 -9.46
N ASP A 6 -22.62 8.19 -9.20
CA ASP A 6 -23.47 8.81 -8.19
C ASP A 6 -22.92 8.60 -6.76
N SER A 7 -22.34 7.41 -6.50
CA SER A 7 -21.87 7.04 -5.16
C SER A 7 -20.42 7.49 -4.89
N PHE A 8 -19.55 7.53 -5.90
CA PHE A 8 -18.11 7.73 -5.71
C PHE A 8 -17.56 8.96 -6.46
N GLY A 9 -18.39 9.65 -7.26
CA GLY A 9 -17.99 10.84 -7.99
C GLY A 9 -16.74 10.62 -8.83
N SER A 10 -15.74 11.48 -8.65
CA SER A 10 -14.45 11.39 -9.36
C SER A 10 -13.66 10.10 -9.12
N PHE A 11 -13.97 9.35 -8.07
CA PHE A 11 -13.32 8.09 -7.72
C PHE A 11 -14.00 6.86 -8.36
N ALA A 12 -15.14 7.02 -8.99
CA ALA A 12 -15.93 5.91 -9.56
C ALA A 12 -15.11 5.02 -10.51
N LYS A 13 -14.27 5.64 -11.34
CA LYS A 13 -13.42 4.92 -12.30
C LYS A 13 -12.40 4.00 -11.62
N ALA A 14 -11.92 4.37 -10.45
CA ALA A 14 -10.97 3.58 -9.68
C ALA A 14 -11.60 2.44 -8.87
N MET A 15 -12.93 2.39 -8.77
CA MET A 15 -13.65 1.33 -8.06
C MET A 15 -13.70 0.00 -8.84
N THR A 16 -13.38 0.03 -10.13
CA THR A 16 -13.38 -1.15 -10.99
C THR A 16 -12.03 -1.37 -11.61
N GLY A 17 -11.56 -2.61 -11.63
CA GLY A 17 -10.26 -2.95 -12.20
C GLY A 17 -9.91 -4.41 -11.98
N THR A 18 -8.75 -4.80 -12.47
CA THR A 18 -8.16 -6.12 -12.23
C THR A 18 -7.00 -5.96 -11.27
N GLU A 19 -6.94 -6.83 -10.26
CA GLU A 19 -5.82 -6.86 -9.33
C GLU A 19 -4.59 -7.42 -10.02
N GLU A 20 -3.54 -6.61 -10.08
CA GLU A 20 -2.22 -6.95 -10.59
C GLU A 20 -1.18 -6.83 -9.48
N PHE A 21 -0.02 -7.45 -9.67
CA PHE A 21 1.03 -7.48 -8.68
C PHE A 21 2.36 -6.98 -9.25
N ILE A 22 3.10 -6.23 -8.44
CA ILE A 22 4.43 -5.73 -8.75
C ILE A 22 5.37 -6.18 -7.65
N THR A 23 6.57 -6.60 -8.02
CA THR A 23 7.62 -6.92 -7.06
C THR A 23 8.71 -5.86 -7.12
N LEU A 24 9.06 -5.32 -5.96
CA LEU A 24 10.28 -4.56 -5.71
C LEU A 24 11.21 -5.43 -4.90
N GLU A 25 12.49 -5.44 -5.25
CA GLU A 25 13.47 -6.19 -4.51
C GLU A 25 14.85 -5.52 -4.55
N ASN A 26 15.60 -5.74 -3.49
CA ASN A 26 17.03 -5.47 -3.42
C ASN A 26 17.75 -6.75 -2.94
N GLU A 27 18.99 -6.62 -2.49
CA GLU A 27 19.81 -7.74 -2.04
C GLU A 27 19.21 -8.44 -0.80
N LYS A 28 18.51 -7.71 0.07
CA LYS A 28 18.06 -8.16 1.40
C LYS A 28 16.58 -8.48 1.50
N VAL A 29 15.74 -7.76 0.75
CA VAL A 29 14.29 -7.85 0.88
C VAL A 29 13.60 -7.88 -0.47
N ALA A 30 12.54 -8.67 -0.56
CA ALA A 30 11.58 -8.65 -1.66
C ALA A 30 10.20 -8.27 -1.12
N VAL A 31 9.56 -7.28 -1.72
CA VAL A 31 8.20 -6.85 -1.39
C VAL A 31 7.31 -6.98 -2.62
N LYS A 32 6.10 -7.47 -2.40
CA LYS A 32 5.06 -7.55 -3.44
C LYS A 32 3.98 -6.53 -3.16
N LEU A 33 3.65 -5.74 -4.16
CA LEU A 33 2.62 -4.72 -4.13
C LEU A 33 1.40 -5.20 -4.90
N SER A 34 0.20 -4.85 -4.43
CA SER A 34 -1.05 -5.06 -5.14
C SER A 34 -1.58 -3.75 -5.69
N THR A 35 -2.07 -3.76 -6.94
CA THR A 35 -2.80 -2.61 -7.50
C THR A 35 -4.11 -2.36 -6.78
N LYS A 36 -4.73 -3.39 -6.17
CA LYS A 36 -5.88 -3.20 -5.30
C LYS A 36 -5.45 -2.61 -3.96
N GLY A 37 -5.86 -1.38 -3.70
CA GLY A 37 -5.45 -0.61 -2.54
C GLY A 37 -4.08 0.05 -2.67
N GLY A 38 -3.32 -0.22 -3.74
CA GLY A 38 -1.98 0.34 -3.95
C GLY A 38 -0.98 -0.02 -2.85
N ARG A 39 -1.09 -1.18 -2.21
CA ARG A 39 -0.45 -1.53 -0.94
C ARG A 39 0.55 -2.68 -1.04
N VAL A 40 1.44 -2.77 -0.06
CA VAL A 40 2.29 -3.96 0.14
C VAL A 40 1.43 -5.12 0.66
N ILE A 41 1.60 -6.29 0.04
CA ILE A 41 0.85 -7.51 0.39
C ILE A 41 1.75 -8.69 0.80
N LEU A 42 3.04 -8.59 0.59
CA LEU A 42 4.01 -9.61 0.96
C LEU A 42 5.35 -8.93 1.20
N ALA A 43 6.05 -9.33 2.24
CA ALA A 43 7.43 -8.96 2.48
C ALA A 43 8.24 -10.19 2.91
N THR A 44 9.33 -10.45 2.21
CA THR A 44 10.22 -11.60 2.45
C THR A 44 11.64 -11.11 2.65
N LEU A 45 12.29 -11.54 3.72
CA LEU A 45 13.71 -11.31 3.96
C LEU A 45 14.52 -12.40 3.27
N LYS A 46 15.48 -12.00 2.41
CA LYS A 46 16.24 -12.94 1.58
C LYS A 46 17.39 -13.65 2.31
N GLU A 47 17.90 -13.02 3.37
CA GLU A 47 19.07 -13.51 4.11
C GLU A 47 18.69 -14.36 5.35
N TYR A 48 17.39 -14.53 5.62
CA TYR A 48 16.90 -15.21 6.81
C TYR A 48 15.87 -16.28 6.47
N ASP A 49 15.95 -17.36 7.23
CA ASP A 49 14.95 -18.43 7.24
C ASP A 49 14.20 -18.43 8.59
N ASN A 50 12.97 -18.91 8.57
CA ASN A 50 12.21 -19.17 9.77
C ASN A 50 12.71 -20.45 10.47
N TYR A 51 12.17 -20.78 11.63
CA TYR A 51 12.58 -21.96 12.41
C TYR A 51 12.37 -23.31 11.71
N LYS A 52 11.69 -23.33 10.56
CA LYS A 52 11.48 -24.53 9.74
C LYS A 52 12.47 -24.62 8.58
N GLY A 53 13.33 -23.62 8.38
CA GLY A 53 14.24 -23.52 7.25
C GLY A 53 13.58 -23.06 5.95
N GLU A 54 12.45 -22.34 6.06
CA GLU A 54 11.76 -21.73 4.92
C GLU A 54 12.11 -20.23 4.88
N PRO A 55 12.08 -19.57 3.70
CA PRO A 55 12.31 -18.12 3.61
C PRO A 55 11.46 -17.34 4.61
N LEU A 56 12.08 -16.38 5.28
CA LEU A 56 11.42 -15.59 6.32
C LEU A 56 10.45 -14.60 5.70
N VAL A 57 9.16 -14.94 5.75
CA VAL A 57 8.04 -14.09 5.30
C VAL A 57 7.49 -13.34 6.49
N LEU A 58 7.57 -12.00 6.45
CA LEU A 58 7.09 -11.15 7.55
C LEU A 58 5.56 -11.14 7.62
N PHE A 59 4.91 -11.10 6.49
CA PHE A 59 3.44 -11.15 6.35
C PHE A 59 3.03 -11.43 4.91
N ASP A 60 1.77 -11.81 4.72
CA ASP A 60 1.15 -11.95 3.41
C ASP A 60 -0.15 -11.11 3.28
N LYS A 61 -0.81 -11.24 2.13
CA LYS A 61 -1.99 -10.45 1.73
C LYS A 61 -3.10 -10.41 2.79
N ASN A 62 -3.32 -11.49 3.51
CA ASN A 62 -4.44 -11.63 4.46
C ASN A 62 -4.09 -11.05 5.85
N GLU A 63 -2.83 -10.81 6.09
CA GLU A 63 -2.28 -10.37 7.38
C GLU A 63 -1.99 -8.87 7.41
N SER A 64 -2.21 -8.16 6.29
CA SER A 64 -1.93 -6.73 6.17
C SER A 64 -3.14 -5.98 5.65
N VAL A 65 -3.49 -4.90 6.32
CA VAL A 65 -4.47 -3.92 5.85
C VAL A 65 -3.82 -2.55 5.84
N PHE A 66 -3.89 -1.88 4.69
CA PHE A 66 -3.53 -0.47 4.57
C PHE A 66 -4.68 0.26 3.89
N ASP A 67 -5.13 1.34 4.48
CA ASP A 67 -6.23 2.15 3.98
C ASP A 67 -6.01 3.62 4.26
N LEU A 68 -6.25 4.44 3.26
CA LEU A 68 -6.33 5.89 3.40
C LEU A 68 -7.78 6.29 3.16
N ALA A 69 -8.40 6.86 4.18
CA ALA A 69 -9.76 7.35 4.10
C ALA A 69 -9.76 8.78 3.54
N LEU A 70 -10.43 8.96 2.42
CA LEU A 70 -10.62 10.24 1.77
C LEU A 70 -12.06 10.70 1.92
N VAL A 71 -12.29 12.01 2.02
CA VAL A 71 -13.62 12.60 2.00
C VAL A 71 -13.76 13.40 0.71
N THR A 72 -14.71 13.02 -0.13
CA THR A 72 -14.97 13.68 -1.42
C THR A 72 -15.57 15.07 -1.22
N ALA A 73 -15.58 15.88 -2.26
CA ALA A 73 -16.26 17.19 -2.25
C ALA A 73 -17.77 17.09 -1.93
N ALA A 74 -18.39 15.94 -2.19
CA ALA A 74 -19.77 15.63 -1.82
C ALA A 74 -19.93 15.11 -0.38
N ASN A 75 -18.89 15.21 0.45
CA ASN A 75 -18.83 14.70 1.83
C ASN A 75 -19.05 13.18 1.96
N GLN A 76 -18.74 12.43 0.91
CA GLN A 76 -18.76 10.96 0.95
C GLN A 76 -17.38 10.44 1.33
N ARG A 77 -17.35 9.47 2.25
CA ARG A 77 -16.12 8.77 2.61
C ARG A 77 -15.84 7.65 1.61
N VAL A 78 -14.64 7.65 1.08
CA VAL A 78 -14.11 6.61 0.19
C VAL A 78 -12.80 6.07 0.76
N ASN A 79 -12.56 4.78 0.58
CA ASN A 79 -11.40 4.09 1.14
C ASN A 79 -10.51 3.57 0.02
N THR A 80 -9.23 3.89 0.07
CA THR A 80 -8.26 3.49 -0.98
C THR A 80 -8.10 1.98 -1.09
N LYS A 81 -8.30 1.23 -0.02
CA LYS A 81 -8.22 -0.25 -0.01
C LYS A 81 -9.17 -0.92 -1.02
N ASP A 82 -10.27 -0.25 -1.36
CA ASP A 82 -11.30 -0.77 -2.26
C ASP A 82 -11.07 -0.34 -3.73
N MET A 83 -10.07 0.51 -3.98
CA MET A 83 -9.78 1.11 -5.27
C MET A 83 -8.62 0.41 -5.98
N TYR A 84 -8.62 0.53 -7.31
CA TYR A 84 -7.57 -0.01 -8.17
C TYR A 84 -6.62 1.10 -8.63
N PHE A 85 -5.36 0.90 -8.35
CA PHE A 85 -4.25 1.76 -8.74
C PHE A 85 -3.63 1.25 -10.05
N THR A 86 -3.06 2.16 -10.80
CA THR A 86 -2.29 1.83 -12.00
C THR A 86 -0.80 1.97 -11.68
N PRO A 87 0.01 0.95 -11.94
CA PRO A 87 1.45 1.07 -11.76
C PRO A 87 2.04 2.00 -12.82
N ILE A 88 2.80 2.99 -12.38
CA ILE A 88 3.57 3.87 -13.25
C ILE A 88 5.00 3.34 -13.30
N LYS A 89 5.46 2.99 -14.49
CA LYS A 89 6.85 2.58 -14.70
C LYS A 89 7.77 3.76 -14.42
N GLY A 90 8.69 3.58 -13.47
CA GLY A 90 9.79 4.49 -13.21
C GLY A 90 11.07 4.04 -13.91
N ASP A 91 12.03 4.92 -13.97
CA ASP A 91 13.36 4.64 -14.54
C ASP A 91 14.27 3.86 -13.57
N ASN A 92 13.81 3.65 -12.33
CA ASN A 92 14.57 3.00 -11.27
C ASN A 92 13.86 1.72 -10.82
N ALA A 93 14.57 0.58 -10.88
CA ALA A 93 14.05 -0.73 -10.46
C ALA A 93 13.70 -0.81 -8.96
N ASN A 94 14.24 0.08 -8.13
CA ASN A 94 13.99 0.12 -6.69
C ASN A 94 12.81 1.02 -6.31
N VAL A 95 12.10 1.59 -7.29
CA VAL A 95 10.97 2.49 -7.07
C VAL A 95 9.72 1.96 -7.76
N ALA A 96 8.63 1.89 -7.05
CA ALA A 96 7.30 1.66 -7.62
C ALA A 96 6.38 2.84 -7.28
N VAL A 97 5.70 3.33 -8.29
CA VAL A 97 4.64 4.34 -8.12
C VAL A 97 3.31 3.69 -8.47
N MET A 98 2.41 3.69 -7.50
CA MET A 98 1.03 3.27 -7.66
C MET A 98 0.15 4.51 -7.78
N ARG A 99 -0.45 4.72 -8.93
CA ARG A 99 -1.30 5.89 -9.21
C ARG A 99 -2.77 5.57 -9.12
N LEU A 100 -3.48 6.27 -8.26
CA LEU A 100 -4.93 6.32 -8.24
C LEU A 100 -5.38 7.47 -9.15
N GLN A 101 -5.82 7.14 -10.35
CA GLN A 101 -6.29 8.13 -11.31
C GLN A 101 -7.75 8.47 -11.06
N MET A 102 -8.08 9.74 -10.92
CA MET A 102 -9.44 10.24 -10.76
C MET A 102 -9.96 10.83 -12.06
N ASN A 103 -9.32 11.90 -12.52
CA ASN A 103 -9.62 12.58 -13.78
C ASN A 103 -8.31 12.87 -14.51
N GLU A 104 -8.40 13.40 -15.73
CA GLU A 104 -7.23 13.90 -16.45
C GLU A 104 -6.54 15.00 -15.62
N GLY A 105 -5.25 14.82 -15.33
CA GLY A 105 -4.46 15.73 -14.49
C GLY A 105 -4.70 15.65 -12.98
N SER A 106 -5.60 14.75 -12.50
CA SER A 106 -5.93 14.60 -11.07
C SER A 106 -5.69 13.18 -10.61
N TYR A 107 -4.73 13.01 -9.69
CA TYR A 107 -4.32 11.69 -9.21
C TYR A 107 -3.67 11.74 -7.82
N LEU A 108 -3.63 10.58 -7.19
CA LEU A 108 -2.92 10.32 -5.95
C LEU A 108 -1.87 9.25 -6.21
N ASP A 109 -0.61 9.55 -5.92
CA ASP A 109 0.51 8.64 -6.07
C ASP A 109 0.96 8.11 -4.72
N PHE A 110 1.07 6.79 -4.62
CA PHE A 110 1.76 6.07 -3.56
C PHE A 110 3.11 5.64 -4.11
N THR A 111 4.18 6.19 -3.57
CA THR A 111 5.56 5.88 -4.01
C THR A 111 6.26 5.04 -2.96
N TYR A 112 6.77 3.91 -3.37
CA TYR A 112 7.55 2.96 -2.59
C TYR A 112 8.98 2.94 -3.10
N THR A 113 9.96 3.14 -2.23
CA THR A 113 11.38 3.15 -2.59
C THR A 113 12.15 2.21 -1.66
N LEU A 114 12.74 1.16 -2.22
CA LEU A 114 13.67 0.30 -1.50
C LEU A 114 15.07 0.89 -1.55
N GLN A 115 15.69 1.06 -0.38
CA GLN A 115 17.07 1.50 -0.31
C GLN A 115 18.01 0.34 -0.71
N PRO A 116 19.08 0.61 -1.49
CA PRO A 116 20.05 -0.42 -1.86
C PRO A 116 20.68 -1.05 -0.61
N ASN A 117 20.78 -2.38 -0.59
CA ASN A 117 21.39 -3.15 0.49
C ASN A 117 20.88 -2.82 1.90
N ASP A 118 19.58 -2.47 2.02
CA ASP A 118 18.92 -2.11 3.29
C ASP A 118 17.57 -2.83 3.38
N TYR A 119 17.04 -2.98 4.60
CA TYR A 119 15.69 -3.49 4.86
C TYR A 119 14.62 -2.40 4.82
N ARG A 120 15.03 -1.13 4.79
CA ARG A 120 14.11 0.01 4.83
C ARG A 120 13.46 0.23 3.47
N MET A 121 12.17 0.48 3.54
CA MET A 121 11.38 0.96 2.42
C MET A 121 10.77 2.30 2.78
N ASP A 122 11.09 3.32 2.00
CA ASP A 122 10.45 4.63 2.14
C ASP A 122 9.09 4.60 1.44
N PHE A 123 8.11 5.25 2.06
CA PHE A 123 6.77 5.40 1.52
C PHE A 123 6.36 6.87 1.53
N SER A 124 5.86 7.34 0.40
CA SER A 124 5.33 8.70 0.30
C SER A 124 4.00 8.74 -0.45
N ILE A 125 3.17 9.71 -0.09
CA ILE A 125 1.88 9.98 -0.70
C ILE A 125 1.92 11.39 -1.30
N LYS A 126 1.59 11.50 -2.60
CA LYS A 126 1.53 12.78 -3.29
C LYS A 126 0.23 12.92 -4.07
N GLY A 127 -0.53 13.97 -3.76
CA GLY A 127 -1.70 14.37 -4.53
C GLY A 127 -1.35 15.41 -5.57
N THR A 128 -1.93 15.29 -6.76
CA THR A 128 -1.82 16.27 -7.84
C THR A 128 -3.23 16.57 -8.35
N GLY A 129 -3.54 17.86 -8.56
CA GLY A 129 -4.81 18.29 -9.13
C GLY A 129 -6.05 17.93 -8.30
N LEU A 130 -5.92 17.79 -6.98
CA LEU A 130 -7.00 17.34 -6.10
C LEU A 130 -7.97 18.44 -5.66
N ASN A 131 -7.74 19.69 -6.08
CA ASN A 131 -8.61 20.82 -5.76
C ASN A 131 -10.04 20.55 -6.28
N GLY A 132 -11.03 20.72 -5.39
CA GLY A 132 -12.43 20.49 -5.70
C GLY A 132 -12.84 19.01 -5.77
N MET A 133 -11.94 18.05 -5.54
CA MET A 133 -12.25 16.64 -5.46
C MET A 133 -12.40 16.13 -4.04
N LEU A 134 -11.60 16.69 -3.14
CA LEU A 134 -11.69 16.42 -1.72
C LEU A 134 -12.48 17.52 -1.01
N SER A 135 -13.10 17.16 0.09
CA SER A 135 -13.84 18.12 0.91
C SER A 135 -12.89 19.21 1.44
N PRO A 136 -13.23 20.49 1.27
CA PRO A 136 -12.42 21.60 1.76
C PRO A 136 -12.32 21.64 3.30
N SER A 137 -13.23 20.95 4.00
CA SER A 137 -13.20 20.80 5.45
C SER A 137 -12.29 19.68 5.95
N THR A 138 -11.64 18.94 5.03
CA THR A 138 -10.73 17.87 5.41
C THR A 138 -9.34 18.43 5.69
N GLU A 139 -9.04 18.65 6.96
CA GLU A 139 -7.72 19.10 7.41
C GLU A 139 -6.72 17.95 7.59
N THR A 140 -7.22 16.74 7.79
CA THR A 140 -6.41 15.54 8.05
C THR A 140 -6.90 14.34 7.23
N LEU A 141 -5.96 13.49 6.83
CA LEU A 141 -6.27 12.22 6.20
C LEU A 141 -6.23 11.09 7.24
N GLY A 142 -7.30 10.31 7.29
CA GLY A 142 -7.34 9.12 8.14
C GLY A 142 -6.56 7.98 7.49
N MET A 143 -5.49 7.52 8.14
CA MET A 143 -4.73 6.36 7.72
C MET A 143 -4.94 5.21 8.70
N THR A 144 -5.25 4.04 8.18
CA THR A 144 -5.30 2.79 8.94
C THR A 144 -4.25 1.84 8.39
N TRP A 145 -3.36 1.39 9.26
CA TRP A 145 -2.41 0.34 8.95
C TRP A 145 -2.47 -0.72 10.04
N THR A 146 -2.87 -1.93 9.66
CA THR A 146 -2.93 -3.09 10.55
C THR A 146 -2.06 -4.18 9.97
N GLN A 147 -1.28 -4.82 10.84
CA GLN A 147 -0.35 -5.87 10.46
C GLN A 147 -0.40 -6.99 11.49
N ASP A 148 -0.76 -8.19 11.04
CA ASP A 148 -0.59 -9.41 11.83
C ASP A 148 0.86 -9.87 11.71
N ILE A 149 1.51 -10.09 12.85
CA ILE A 149 2.92 -10.49 12.92
C ILE A 149 3.00 -12.00 13.06
N ARG A 150 3.66 -12.66 12.10
CA ARG A 150 3.90 -14.10 12.10
C ARG A 150 4.93 -14.49 13.15
N GLN A 151 4.72 -15.65 13.73
CA GLN A 151 5.75 -16.29 14.55
C GLN A 151 6.87 -16.82 13.65
N GLN A 152 8.08 -16.34 13.86
CA GLN A 152 9.27 -16.73 13.08
C GLN A 152 10.15 -17.72 13.83
N GLU A 153 10.12 -17.70 15.18
CA GLU A 153 10.94 -18.54 16.05
C GLU A 153 10.13 -19.70 16.65
N LYS A 154 10.80 -20.81 16.95
CA LYS A 154 10.15 -21.98 17.56
C LYS A 154 9.56 -21.68 18.94
N GLY A 155 10.16 -20.78 19.69
CA GLY A 155 9.79 -20.44 21.06
C GLY A 155 9.11 -19.07 21.17
N ARG A 156 7.78 -19.02 21.26
CA ARG A 156 7.00 -17.78 21.43
C ARG A 156 7.49 -16.88 22.60
N LYS A 157 8.00 -17.50 23.67
CA LYS A 157 8.56 -16.78 24.82
C LYS A 157 9.83 -16.01 24.46
N PHE A 158 10.64 -16.55 23.56
CA PHE A 158 11.86 -15.90 23.05
C PHE A 158 11.49 -14.73 22.15
N GLU A 159 10.60 -14.94 21.21
CA GLU A 159 10.14 -13.93 20.23
C GLU A 159 9.53 -12.72 20.94
N ASN A 160 8.62 -12.94 21.89
CA ASN A 160 7.97 -11.86 22.65
C ASN A 160 8.95 -11.01 23.49
N ARG A 161 10.13 -11.51 23.78
CA ARG A 161 11.16 -10.75 24.54
C ARG A 161 11.82 -9.66 23.70
N TYR A 162 11.87 -9.86 22.39
CA TYR A 162 12.58 -8.98 21.46
C TYR A 162 11.66 -8.21 20.52
N VAL A 163 10.36 -8.40 20.64
CA VAL A 163 9.37 -7.60 19.92
C VAL A 163 9.24 -6.25 20.60
N GLY A 164 9.44 -5.18 19.84
CA GLY A 164 9.24 -3.80 20.26
C GLY A 164 8.76 -2.94 19.13
N LEU A 165 7.98 -1.93 19.45
CA LEU A 165 7.63 -0.85 18.52
C LEU A 165 8.53 0.34 18.86
N TYR A 166 9.32 0.81 17.90
CA TYR A 166 10.27 1.90 18.06
C TYR A 166 9.87 3.10 17.21
#